data_d39e67eb3c54cc3c2a9f4597efdc8a48
#
_entry.id   d39e67eb3c54cc3c2a9f4597efdc8a48
#
_cell.length_a   1.000
_cell.length_b   1.000
_cell.length_c   1.000
_cell.angle_alpha   90.00
_cell.angle_beta   90.00
_cell.angle_gamma   90.00
#
_symmetry.space_group_name_H-M   'P 1'
#
loop_
_entity.id
_entity.type
_entity.pdbx_description
1 polymer ?
#
loop_
_entity_poly.entity_id
_entity_poly.type
_entity_poly.pdbx_seq_one_letter_code
_entity_poly.pdbx_strand_id
1 'polypeptide(L)'
;MKGTKVNQILIGSCTNSSYRDIRTVALALKGKHVADDVEVGIACGSRQVMAMLAKDGSLAILHAAGCRMLENACGFCIGAHMSPRTRAVSLRTNNRNFEGRSGTKSAQVYLVSPETAAASALTGKVELPTKNPVAAVPSPKKFPIDDAMFLYRKTAGKGVAKT
;
A
#
# COMPACT_ATOMS: atom_id res chain seq x y z
N MET A 1 12.60 0.64 19.01
CA MET A 1 12.13 1.27 17.78
C MET A 1 10.88 2.14 17.98
N LYS A 2 9.96 1.82 18.90
CA LYS A 2 8.81 2.71 19.17
C LYS A 2 9.30 4.15 19.45
N GLY A 3 8.66 5.14 18.82
CA GLY A 3 9.05 6.55 18.94
C GLY A 3 10.17 7.03 18.00
N THR A 4 10.84 6.15 17.25
CA THR A 4 11.83 6.56 16.24
C THR A 4 11.16 7.39 15.15
N LYS A 5 11.74 8.54 14.80
CA LYS A 5 11.25 9.42 13.72
C LYS A 5 11.25 8.66 12.39
N VAL A 6 10.17 8.80 11.63
CA VAL A 6 9.98 8.18 10.30
C VAL A 6 9.97 9.28 9.25
N ASN A 7 10.63 9.05 8.12
CA ASN A 7 10.68 10.00 7.01
C ASN A 7 9.83 9.53 5.81
N GLN A 8 9.67 8.20 5.66
CA GLN A 8 8.97 7.63 4.52
C GLN A 8 8.20 6.38 4.94
N ILE A 9 7.00 6.23 4.40
CA ILE A 9 6.15 5.03 4.59
C ILE A 9 5.64 4.57 3.24
N LEU A 10 5.89 3.31 2.90
CA LEU A 10 5.51 2.73 1.62
C LEU A 10 4.64 1.50 1.86
N ILE A 11 3.41 1.53 1.36
CA ILE A 11 2.38 0.53 1.63
C ILE A 11 1.99 -0.20 0.34
N GLY A 12 1.96 -1.53 0.39
CA GLY A 12 1.49 -2.37 -0.70
C GLY A 12 2.59 -2.88 -1.61
N SER A 13 2.41 -2.77 -2.91
CA SER A 13 3.14 -3.45 -3.99
C SER A 13 2.60 -4.88 -4.21
N CYS A 14 3.42 -5.93 -4.25
CA CYS A 14 2.95 -7.31 -4.41
C CYS A 14 2.47 -7.96 -3.10
N THR A 15 2.76 -7.37 -1.95
CA THR A 15 2.44 -7.90 -0.62
C THR A 15 1.74 -6.81 0.19
N ASN A 16 0.79 -7.22 1.05
CA ASN A 16 -0.01 -6.28 1.87
C ASN A 16 -0.67 -5.18 1.02
N SER A 17 -1.19 -5.56 -0.13
CA SER A 17 -1.74 -4.66 -1.15
C SER A 17 -3.11 -5.11 -1.66
N SER A 18 -3.72 -6.08 -0.97
CA SER A 18 -5.08 -6.51 -1.27
C SER A 18 -6.09 -5.39 -0.99
N TYR A 19 -7.30 -5.55 -1.51
CA TYR A 19 -8.40 -4.65 -1.20
C TYR A 19 -8.57 -4.44 0.32
N ARG A 20 -8.48 -5.53 1.09
CA ARG A 20 -8.61 -5.48 2.55
C ARG A 20 -7.49 -4.66 3.18
N ASP A 21 -6.24 -4.90 2.79
CA ASP A 21 -5.08 -4.22 3.37
C ASP A 21 -5.15 -2.72 3.14
N ILE A 22 -5.36 -2.29 1.89
CA ILE A 22 -5.38 -0.87 1.55
C ILE A 22 -6.63 -0.17 2.11
N ARG A 23 -7.79 -0.85 2.13
CA ARG A 23 -8.99 -0.31 2.77
C ARG A 23 -8.82 -0.15 4.29
N THR A 24 -8.12 -1.07 4.96
CA THR A 24 -7.79 -0.94 6.38
C THR A 24 -6.98 0.34 6.63
N VAL A 25 -5.97 0.60 5.80
CA VAL A 25 -5.19 1.85 5.86
C VAL A 25 -6.08 3.07 5.63
N ALA A 26 -6.93 3.05 4.59
CA ALA A 26 -7.84 4.15 4.30
C ALA A 26 -8.76 4.47 5.49
N LEU A 27 -9.34 3.45 6.10
CA LEU A 27 -10.21 3.64 7.26
C LEU A 27 -9.45 4.16 8.50
N ALA A 28 -8.20 3.74 8.71
CA ALA A 28 -7.34 4.24 9.78
C ALA A 28 -7.01 5.73 9.61
N LEU A 29 -6.87 6.18 8.37
CA LEU A 29 -6.54 7.57 8.01
C LEU A 29 -7.77 8.45 7.77
N LYS A 30 -8.98 7.90 7.77
CA LYS A 30 -10.22 8.63 7.47
C LYS A 30 -10.40 9.85 8.39
N GLY A 31 -10.55 11.03 7.78
CA GLY A 31 -10.72 12.29 8.50
C GLY A 31 -9.48 12.80 9.21
N LYS A 32 -8.29 12.23 8.89
CA LYS A 32 -7.00 12.64 9.47
C LYS A 32 -6.03 12.97 8.34
N HIS A 33 -4.92 13.61 8.69
CA HIS A 33 -3.82 13.91 7.78
C HIS A 33 -2.54 13.23 8.26
N VAL A 34 -1.71 12.77 7.33
CA VAL A 34 -0.38 12.24 7.64
C VAL A 34 0.53 13.36 8.15
N ALA A 35 1.52 13.03 8.97
CA ALA A 35 2.44 14.01 9.50
C ALA A 35 3.19 14.73 8.37
N ASP A 36 3.36 16.04 8.46
CA ASP A 36 3.87 16.93 7.39
C ASP A 36 5.27 16.55 6.88
N ASP A 37 6.09 15.96 7.72
CA ASP A 37 7.46 15.57 7.38
C ASP A 37 7.61 14.09 6.98
N VAL A 38 6.49 13.40 6.72
CA VAL A 38 6.46 11.99 6.29
C VAL A 38 5.91 11.86 4.86
N GLU A 39 6.70 11.25 4.00
CA GLU A 39 6.22 10.86 2.67
C GLU A 39 5.48 9.52 2.74
N VAL A 40 4.21 9.48 2.34
CA VAL A 40 3.43 8.23 2.28
C VAL A 40 3.09 7.87 0.85
N GLY A 41 3.57 6.71 0.39
CA GLY A 41 3.28 6.15 -0.93
C GLY A 41 2.51 4.83 -0.83
N ILE A 42 1.50 4.65 -1.67
CA ILE A 42 0.64 3.47 -1.69
C ILE A 42 0.56 2.90 -3.10
N ALA A 43 0.86 1.61 -3.26
CA ALA A 43 0.66 0.87 -4.51
C ALA A 43 -0.30 -0.30 -4.28
N CYS A 44 -1.39 -0.32 -5.01
CA CYS A 44 -2.35 -1.43 -4.97
C CYS A 44 -1.78 -2.67 -5.67
N GLY A 45 -2.23 -3.86 -5.28
CA GLY A 45 -1.76 -5.12 -5.85
C GLY A 45 -2.22 -5.37 -7.29
N SER A 46 -3.26 -4.69 -7.75
CA SER A 46 -3.75 -4.78 -9.13
C SER A 46 -4.66 -3.62 -9.49
N ARG A 47 -4.92 -3.45 -10.80
CA ARG A 47 -5.93 -2.53 -11.32
C ARG A 47 -7.32 -2.81 -10.75
N GLN A 48 -7.65 -4.08 -10.57
CA GLN A 48 -8.93 -4.49 -9.98
C GLN A 48 -9.06 -3.98 -8.54
N VAL A 49 -8.04 -4.15 -7.71
CA VAL A 49 -8.02 -3.62 -6.34
C VAL A 49 -8.18 -2.10 -6.36
N MET A 50 -7.45 -1.41 -7.22
CA MET A 50 -7.57 0.05 -7.36
C MET A 50 -8.99 0.47 -7.76
N ALA A 51 -9.62 -0.22 -8.72
CA ALA A 51 -10.98 0.06 -9.13
C ALA A 51 -12.02 -0.15 -8.01
N MET A 52 -11.82 -1.20 -7.19
CA MET A 52 -12.67 -1.44 -6.01
C MET A 52 -12.54 -0.33 -4.97
N LEU A 53 -11.31 0.12 -4.69
CA LEU A 53 -11.02 1.21 -3.75
C LEU A 53 -11.49 2.57 -4.27
N ALA A 54 -11.49 2.77 -5.59
CA ALA A 54 -12.11 3.95 -6.20
C ALA A 54 -13.62 3.96 -5.99
N LYS A 55 -14.26 2.81 -6.24
CA LYS A 55 -15.71 2.67 -6.15
C LYS A 55 -16.25 2.85 -4.72
N ASP A 56 -15.51 2.44 -3.71
CA ASP A 56 -15.92 2.56 -2.30
C ASP A 56 -15.45 3.84 -1.60
N GLY A 57 -14.78 4.74 -2.34
CA GLY A 57 -14.29 6.02 -1.85
C GLY A 57 -12.97 5.95 -1.07
N SER A 58 -12.35 4.78 -0.93
CA SER A 58 -11.09 4.63 -0.20
C SER A 58 -9.94 5.43 -0.83
N LEU A 59 -9.87 5.53 -2.17
CA LEU A 59 -8.86 6.35 -2.83
C LEU A 59 -9.00 7.84 -2.48
N ALA A 60 -10.23 8.35 -2.41
CA ALA A 60 -10.49 9.73 -2.02
C ALA A 60 -10.03 9.99 -0.57
N ILE A 61 -10.29 9.05 0.34
CA ILE A 61 -9.83 9.13 1.74
C ILE A 61 -8.30 9.18 1.80
N LEU A 62 -7.61 8.29 1.10
CA LEU A 62 -6.14 8.22 1.10
C LEU A 62 -5.52 9.50 0.53
N HIS A 63 -6.09 10.00 -0.57
CA HIS A 63 -5.63 11.26 -1.16
C HIS A 63 -5.84 12.45 -0.23
N ALA A 64 -7.02 12.57 0.38
CA ALA A 64 -7.33 13.62 1.35
C ALA A 64 -6.43 13.55 2.59
N ALA A 65 -5.99 12.35 2.97
CA ALA A 65 -5.02 12.17 4.07
C ALA A 65 -3.57 12.57 3.70
N GLY A 66 -3.28 12.91 2.45
CA GLY A 66 -1.95 13.29 1.98
C GLY A 66 -1.10 12.13 1.44
N CYS A 67 -1.70 10.97 1.17
CA CYS A 67 -1.00 9.85 0.57
C CYS A 67 -0.85 10.00 -0.95
N ARG A 68 0.29 9.57 -1.50
CA ARG A 68 0.51 9.48 -2.95
C ARG A 68 0.12 8.10 -3.45
N MET A 69 -0.76 8.04 -4.43
CA MET A 69 -1.07 6.78 -5.12
C MET A 69 -0.01 6.53 -6.20
N LEU A 70 0.56 5.34 -6.15
CA LEU A 70 1.60 4.89 -7.07
C LEU A 70 1.04 3.84 -8.04
N GLU A 71 1.79 3.57 -9.11
CA GLU A 71 1.43 2.51 -10.04
C GLU A 71 1.36 1.13 -9.39
N ASN A 72 0.50 0.27 -9.93
CA ASN A 72 0.32 -1.11 -9.47
C ASN A 72 1.48 -2.00 -9.95
N ALA A 73 2.67 -1.72 -9.47
CA ALA A 73 3.91 -2.36 -9.86
C ALA A 73 4.87 -2.52 -8.68
N CYS A 74 5.97 -3.23 -8.90
CA CYS A 74 7.05 -3.36 -7.92
C CYS A 74 7.93 -2.10 -7.74
N GLY A 75 7.51 -0.93 -8.24
CA GLY A 75 8.30 0.30 -8.31
C GLY A 75 9.12 0.60 -7.06
N PHE A 76 8.49 1.01 -5.98
CA PHE A 76 9.20 1.39 -4.75
C PHE A 76 9.89 0.20 -4.05
N CYS A 77 9.44 -1.04 -4.27
CA CYS A 77 10.06 -2.22 -3.67
C CYS A 77 11.54 -2.38 -4.11
N ILE A 78 11.86 -1.95 -5.31
CA ILE A 78 13.24 -1.95 -5.85
C ILE A 78 13.87 -0.55 -5.84
N GLY A 79 13.23 0.43 -5.23
CA GLY A 79 13.72 1.80 -5.14
C GLY A 79 13.38 2.69 -6.34
N ALA A 80 12.57 2.24 -7.28
CA ALA A 80 12.03 3.10 -8.33
C ALA A 80 10.89 3.98 -7.76
N HIS A 81 10.73 5.17 -8.29
CA HIS A 81 9.71 6.18 -7.95
C HIS A 81 9.80 6.79 -6.55
N MET A 82 10.08 6.00 -5.50
CA MET A 82 10.21 6.49 -4.12
C MET A 82 11.31 5.74 -3.38
N SER A 83 12.53 6.21 -3.50
CA SER A 83 13.66 5.74 -2.69
C SER A 83 13.79 6.55 -1.39
N PRO A 84 14.18 5.94 -0.28
CA PRO A 84 14.47 6.68 0.94
C PRO A 84 15.71 7.56 0.73
N ARG A 85 15.69 8.74 1.33
CA ARG A 85 16.86 9.63 1.36
C ARG A 85 17.99 9.01 2.20
N THR A 86 19.21 9.47 1.99
CA THR A 86 20.36 9.13 2.83
C THR A 86 20.04 9.31 4.32
N ARG A 87 20.32 8.30 5.13
CA ARG A 87 20.05 8.23 6.57
C ARG A 87 18.57 8.31 6.96
N ALA A 88 17.64 8.28 6.01
CA ALA A 88 16.22 8.29 6.31
C ALA A 88 15.74 6.95 6.89
N VAL A 89 14.72 7.02 7.73
CA VAL A 89 13.96 5.86 8.20
C VAL A 89 12.75 5.67 7.33
N SER A 90 12.65 4.50 6.68
CA SER A 90 11.54 4.10 5.81
C SER A 90 10.84 2.87 6.38
N LEU A 91 9.53 2.98 6.62
CA LEU A 91 8.68 1.83 6.97
C LEU A 91 8.03 1.29 5.72
N ARG A 92 7.97 -0.04 5.58
CA ARG A 92 7.42 -0.70 4.40
C ARG A 92 6.57 -1.89 4.76
N THR A 93 5.56 -2.14 3.97
CA THR A 93 4.71 -3.33 4.11
C THR A 93 5.01 -4.41 3.08
N ASN A 94 5.96 -4.18 2.17
CA ASN A 94 6.43 -5.20 1.23
C ASN A 94 7.28 -6.28 1.93
N ASN A 95 7.73 -7.32 1.21
CA ASN A 95 8.39 -8.49 1.80
C ASN A 95 9.91 -8.56 1.57
N ARG A 96 10.53 -7.52 1.04
CA ARG A 96 11.98 -7.48 0.77
C ARG A 96 12.64 -6.38 1.58
N ASN A 97 13.62 -6.76 2.40
CA ASN A 97 14.29 -5.85 3.30
C ASN A 97 15.74 -6.30 3.55
N PHE A 98 16.64 -5.94 2.66
CA PHE A 98 18.07 -6.06 2.89
C PHE A 98 18.75 -4.70 2.66
N GLU A 99 19.88 -4.49 3.30
CA GLU A 99 20.65 -3.24 3.24
C GLU A 99 20.93 -2.82 1.78
N GLY A 100 20.62 -1.57 1.47
CA GLY A 100 20.87 -1.01 0.14
C GLY A 100 19.91 -1.49 -0.96
N ARG A 101 18.86 -2.28 -0.64
CA ARG A 101 17.89 -2.68 -1.66
C ARG A 101 17.20 -1.50 -2.34
N SER A 102 16.94 -0.45 -1.59
CA SER A 102 16.40 0.78 -2.16
C SER A 102 17.00 1.99 -1.46
N GLY A 103 17.38 2.99 -2.24
CA GLY A 103 18.11 4.14 -1.74
C GLY A 103 19.58 3.84 -1.46
N THR A 104 20.16 4.58 -0.54
CA THR A 104 21.56 4.41 -0.12
C THR A 104 21.70 3.39 1.00
N LYS A 105 22.89 2.79 1.17
CA LYS A 105 23.17 1.84 2.27
C LYS A 105 22.92 2.42 3.66
N SER A 106 22.99 3.73 3.82
CA SER A 106 22.73 4.41 5.11
C SER A 106 21.25 4.62 5.41
N ALA A 107 20.35 4.36 4.47
CA ALA A 107 18.92 4.39 4.71
C ALA A 107 18.48 3.18 5.54
N GLN A 108 17.67 3.42 6.54
CA GLN A 108 17.17 2.38 7.45
C GLN A 108 15.76 1.96 7.02
N VAL A 109 15.62 0.74 6.55
CA VAL A 109 14.34 0.21 6.04
C VAL A 109 13.83 -0.87 6.99
N TYR A 110 12.58 -0.74 7.43
CA TYR A 110 11.94 -1.66 8.35
C TYR A 110 10.62 -2.17 7.79
N LEU A 111 10.36 -3.48 7.97
CA LEU A 111 9.10 -4.09 7.60
C LEU A 111 8.09 -3.98 8.74
N VAL A 112 6.88 -3.54 8.40
CA VAL A 112 5.76 -3.36 9.34
C VAL A 112 4.45 -3.83 8.71
N SER A 113 3.43 -4.04 9.54
CA SER A 113 2.07 -4.29 9.03
C SER A 113 1.42 -3.01 8.46
N PRO A 114 0.38 -3.13 7.61
CA PRO A 114 -0.38 -1.98 7.13
C PRO A 114 -0.93 -1.10 8.26
N GLU A 115 -1.37 -1.70 9.36
CA GLU A 115 -1.90 -0.99 10.52
C GLU A 115 -0.82 -0.19 11.25
N THR A 116 0.36 -0.77 11.44
CA THR A 116 1.53 -0.09 12.01
C THR A 116 2.00 1.04 11.10
N ALA A 117 1.99 0.83 9.79
CA ALA A 117 2.32 1.86 8.80
C ALA A 117 1.35 3.04 8.89
N ALA A 118 0.04 2.78 8.97
CA ALA A 118 -0.99 3.82 9.09
C ALA A 118 -0.86 4.60 10.41
N ALA A 119 -0.66 3.91 11.55
CA ALA A 119 -0.45 4.57 12.84
C ALA A 119 0.79 5.46 12.83
N SER A 120 1.89 4.97 12.26
CA SER A 120 3.15 5.71 12.14
C SER A 120 3.04 6.91 11.19
N ALA A 121 2.21 6.80 10.14
CA ALA A 121 1.96 7.90 9.21
C ALA A 121 1.33 9.12 9.90
N LEU A 122 0.45 8.88 10.85
CA LEU A 122 -0.24 9.94 11.59
C LEU A 122 0.66 10.66 12.59
N THR A 123 1.64 9.96 13.15
CA THR A 123 2.49 10.51 14.24
C THR A 123 3.87 10.96 13.79
N GLY A 124 4.30 10.59 12.58
CA GLY A 124 5.66 10.81 12.10
C GLY A 124 6.72 9.98 12.84
N LYS A 125 6.31 9.00 13.63
CA LYS A 125 7.17 8.14 14.44
C LYS A 125 6.74 6.70 14.34
N VAL A 126 7.64 5.75 14.60
CA VAL A 126 7.27 4.34 14.72
C VAL A 126 6.26 4.18 15.86
N GLU A 127 5.01 3.88 15.51
CA GLU A 127 3.90 3.74 16.45
C GLU A 127 3.13 2.45 16.19
N LEU A 128 2.73 1.78 17.26
CA LEU A 128 1.87 0.61 17.17
C LEU A 128 0.40 1.05 16.95
N PRO A 129 -0.40 0.25 16.25
CA PRO A 129 -1.82 0.55 16.11
C PRO A 129 -2.46 0.61 17.50
N THR A 130 -3.32 1.60 17.72
CA THR A 130 -4.04 1.77 18.98
C THR A 130 -4.95 0.57 19.24
N LYS A 131 -5.35 0.37 20.54
CA LYS A 131 -6.19 -0.75 20.97
C LYS A 131 -7.58 -0.82 20.32
N ASN A 132 -8.01 0.23 19.61
CA ASN A 132 -9.17 0.20 18.73
C ASN A 132 -8.69 -0.08 17.29
N PRO A 133 -8.56 -1.35 16.91
CA PRO A 133 -8.27 -1.67 15.53
C PRO A 133 -9.39 -1.10 14.66
N VAL A 134 -9.01 -0.61 13.49
CA VAL A 134 -9.98 -0.31 12.45
C VAL A 134 -10.94 -1.49 12.35
N ALA A 135 -12.24 -1.22 12.36
CA ALA A 135 -13.26 -2.25 12.24
C ALA A 135 -12.90 -3.22 11.10
N ALA A 136 -12.99 -4.50 11.36
CA ALA A 136 -12.61 -5.51 10.38
C ALA A 136 -13.25 -5.21 9.02
N VAL A 137 -12.41 -5.05 7.99
CA VAL A 137 -12.90 -4.82 6.64
C VAL A 137 -13.59 -6.09 6.16
N PRO A 138 -14.90 -6.07 5.89
CA PRO A 138 -15.60 -7.25 5.40
C PRO A 138 -15.09 -7.62 4.00
N SER A 139 -15.02 -8.90 3.72
CA SER A 139 -14.75 -9.36 2.35
C SER A 139 -15.88 -8.92 1.43
N PRO A 140 -15.58 -8.44 0.22
CA PRO A 140 -16.61 -8.09 -0.75
C PRO A 140 -17.46 -9.31 -1.09
N LYS A 141 -18.77 -9.15 -1.20
CA LYS A 141 -19.68 -10.23 -1.61
C LYS A 141 -19.42 -10.70 -3.03
N LYS A 142 -18.88 -9.84 -3.89
CA LYS A 142 -18.54 -10.13 -5.28
C LYS A 142 -17.29 -9.32 -5.65
N PHE A 143 -16.33 -10.01 -6.27
CA PHE A 143 -15.18 -9.33 -6.87
C PHE A 143 -15.55 -8.95 -8.32
N PRO A 144 -15.37 -7.69 -8.74
CA PRO A 144 -15.52 -7.34 -10.14
C PRO A 144 -14.40 -8.01 -10.95
N ILE A 145 -14.75 -8.68 -12.01
CA ILE A 145 -13.80 -9.28 -12.95
C ILE A 145 -13.76 -8.38 -14.19
N ASP A 146 -12.59 -7.85 -14.50
CA ASP A 146 -12.31 -7.14 -15.74
C ASP A 146 -11.19 -7.90 -16.45
N ASP A 147 -11.58 -8.68 -17.45
CA ASP A 147 -10.70 -9.47 -18.28
C ASP A 147 -10.40 -8.84 -19.65
N ALA A 148 -10.77 -7.57 -19.84
CA ALA A 148 -10.59 -6.85 -21.10
C ALA A 148 -9.13 -6.80 -21.60
N MET A 149 -8.18 -6.94 -20.67
CA MET A 149 -6.74 -6.97 -20.98
C MET A 149 -6.17 -8.37 -21.23
N PHE A 150 -6.96 -9.43 -21.05
CA PHE A 150 -6.50 -10.79 -21.33
C PHE A 150 -6.57 -11.10 -22.82
N LEU A 151 -5.47 -11.58 -23.36
CA LEU A 151 -5.42 -12.12 -24.72
C LEU A 151 -5.69 -13.61 -24.67
N TYR A 152 -6.91 -13.99 -24.94
CA TYR A 152 -7.27 -15.41 -25.04
C TYR A 152 -6.77 -15.98 -26.37
N ARG A 153 -5.98 -17.05 -26.33
CA ARG A 153 -5.60 -17.77 -27.54
C ARG A 153 -6.87 -18.34 -28.17
N LYS A 154 -7.13 -17.99 -29.41
CA LYS A 154 -8.19 -18.65 -30.19
C LYS A 154 -7.79 -20.11 -30.38
N THR A 155 -8.35 -21.03 -29.59
CA THR A 155 -8.26 -22.45 -29.87
C THR A 155 -9.17 -22.74 -31.03
N ALA A 156 -8.61 -23.32 -32.10
CA ALA A 156 -9.43 -23.78 -33.24
C ALA A 156 -10.54 -24.72 -32.72
N GLY A 157 -11.77 -24.24 -32.74
CA GLY A 157 -12.95 -25.08 -32.68
C GLY A 157 -13.56 -25.51 -31.35
N LYS A 158 -13.04 -25.06 -30.18
CA LYS A 158 -13.77 -25.31 -28.91
C LYS A 158 -13.71 -24.05 -28.03
N GLY A 159 -14.85 -23.41 -27.84
CA GLY A 159 -14.96 -22.27 -26.94
C GLY A 159 -14.53 -22.64 -25.52
N VAL A 160 -13.69 -21.84 -24.93
CA VAL A 160 -13.40 -21.94 -23.49
C VAL A 160 -14.70 -21.60 -22.78
N ALA A 161 -15.25 -22.52 -22.03
CA ALA A 161 -16.40 -22.28 -21.19
C ALA A 161 -16.02 -21.19 -20.18
N LYS A 162 -16.77 -20.09 -20.14
CA LYS A 162 -16.68 -19.10 -19.09
C LYS A 162 -17.25 -19.74 -17.82
N THR A 163 -16.39 -20.11 -16.89
CA THR A 163 -16.79 -20.52 -15.54
C THR A 163 -16.96 -19.30 -14.65
#